data_0c5d8c6548e7c83d195d022eb88ddcae
#
_entry.id   0c5d8c6548e7c83d195d022eb88ddcae
#
_cell.length_a   1.000
_cell.length_b   1.000
_cell.length_c   1.000
_cell.angle_alpha   90.00
_cell.angle_beta   90.00
_cell.angle_gamma   90.00
#
_symmetry.space_group_name_H-M   'P 1'
#
loop_
_entity.id
_entity.type
_entity.pdbx_description
1 polymer ?
#
loop_
_entity_poly.entity_id
_entity_poly.type
_entity_poly.pdbx_seq_one_letter_code
_entity_poly.pdbx_strand_id
1 'polypeptide(L)'
;MSQVGSHRGWLKWALVFAGWSFFGLFFACQRYAERAYAGRPTSWGRVLTAWAACAYLWAVLTPLVLRIARRFPFCRDRWLGPLLVHAGAGVLVSVFHLAAYLLALQLLLADEGRDFASLGGLRHMLVAEFHFNFLIYSALVGISHALDHYRQKRERELAAARLEAELVRAQLDALRLQLRPHFLFNALNAVSALMLRDVGEARRTLARLGELLRALLKHSEADEVTLRRELELLENYLEIERARFPDRLRVSVEVDPAVLDARVPSLIL
;
A
#
# COMPACT_ATOMS: atom_id res chain seq x y z
N MET A 1 15.12 -22.11 2.52
CA MET A 1 14.59 -20.73 2.23
C MET A 1 15.54 -19.84 1.42
N SER A 2 16.62 -20.34 0.81
CA SER A 2 17.67 -19.51 0.16
C SER A 2 17.59 -19.40 -1.38
N GLN A 3 16.69 -20.09 -2.06
CA GLN A 3 16.60 -20.05 -3.53
C GLN A 3 15.66 -18.98 -4.12
N VAL A 4 14.76 -18.40 -3.33
CA VAL A 4 13.79 -17.37 -3.82
C VAL A 4 14.45 -16.01 -4.05
N GLY A 5 15.60 -15.75 -3.45
CA GLY A 5 16.33 -14.47 -3.58
C GLY A 5 17.08 -14.29 -4.92
N SER A 6 17.58 -15.37 -5.53
CA SER A 6 18.40 -15.28 -6.73
C SER A 6 17.57 -15.04 -8.00
N HIS A 7 16.36 -15.62 -8.09
CA HIS A 7 15.46 -15.43 -9.24
C HIS A 7 14.95 -13.99 -9.42
N ARG A 8 14.89 -13.19 -8.36
CA ARG A 8 14.49 -11.76 -8.44
C ARG A 8 15.62 -10.84 -8.92
N GLY A 9 16.87 -11.24 -8.78
CA GLY A 9 18.02 -10.41 -9.18
C GLY A 9 18.20 -10.36 -10.70
N TRP A 10 18.29 -11.54 -11.34
CA TRP A 10 18.51 -11.63 -12.78
C TRP A 10 17.32 -11.07 -13.60
N LEU A 11 16.08 -11.24 -13.10
CA LEU A 11 14.89 -10.71 -13.78
C LEU A 11 14.93 -9.18 -13.88
N LYS A 12 15.40 -8.49 -12.84
CA LYS A 12 15.58 -7.03 -12.87
C LYS A 12 16.59 -6.60 -13.92
N TRP A 13 17.71 -7.32 -14.01
CA TRP A 13 18.71 -7.06 -15.03
C TRP A 13 18.17 -7.35 -16.43
N ALA A 14 17.48 -8.48 -16.61
CA ALA A 14 16.87 -8.83 -17.89
C ALA A 14 15.87 -7.75 -18.35
N LEU A 15 15.04 -7.21 -17.45
CA LEU A 15 14.10 -6.12 -17.75
C LEU A 15 14.82 -4.82 -18.12
N VAL A 16 15.91 -4.47 -17.43
CA VAL A 16 16.72 -3.29 -17.77
C VAL A 16 17.33 -3.45 -19.16
N PHE A 17 17.98 -4.58 -19.43
CA PHE A 17 18.57 -4.84 -20.73
C PHE A 17 17.53 -4.91 -21.86
N ALA A 18 16.39 -5.57 -21.63
CA ALA A 18 15.29 -5.61 -22.59
C ALA A 18 14.74 -4.23 -22.93
N GLY A 19 14.52 -3.39 -21.91
CA GLY A 19 14.06 -2.00 -22.09
C GLY A 19 15.05 -1.18 -22.90
N TRP A 20 16.34 -1.26 -22.58
CA TRP A 20 17.37 -0.54 -23.34
C TRP A 20 17.59 -1.11 -24.74
N SER A 21 17.44 -2.42 -24.93
CA SER A 21 17.47 -3.03 -26.27
C SER A 21 16.33 -2.53 -27.14
N PHE A 22 15.12 -2.46 -26.57
CA PHE A 22 13.96 -1.88 -27.28
C PHE A 22 14.21 -0.40 -27.65
N PHE A 23 14.73 0.39 -26.71
CA PHE A 23 15.11 1.77 -26.93
C PHE A 23 16.14 1.91 -28.06
N GLY A 24 17.24 1.15 -28.00
CA GLY A 24 18.29 1.15 -29.02
C GLY A 24 17.77 0.78 -30.39
N LEU A 25 16.94 -0.27 -30.48
CA LEU A 25 16.33 -0.69 -31.74
C LEU A 25 15.37 0.36 -32.30
N PHE A 26 14.53 0.94 -31.47
CA PHE A 26 13.59 1.98 -31.88
C PHE A 26 14.30 3.19 -32.51
N PHE A 27 15.33 3.72 -31.84
CA PHE A 27 16.08 4.86 -32.36
C PHE A 27 16.98 4.47 -33.54
N ALA A 28 17.47 3.24 -33.62
CA ALA A 28 18.19 2.74 -34.81
C ALA A 28 17.27 2.71 -36.03
N CYS A 29 16.02 2.22 -35.88
CA CYS A 29 15.03 2.23 -36.96
C CYS A 29 14.72 3.67 -37.42
N GLN A 30 14.46 4.56 -36.45
CA GLN A 30 14.20 5.96 -36.76
C GLN A 30 15.37 6.61 -37.53
N ARG A 31 16.59 6.45 -37.04
CA ARG A 31 17.78 7.04 -37.64
C ARG A 31 18.09 6.49 -39.03
N TYR A 32 17.83 5.21 -39.21
CA TYR A 32 17.99 4.58 -40.55
C TYR A 32 16.98 5.15 -41.53
N ALA A 33 15.72 5.27 -41.13
CA ALA A 33 14.66 5.86 -41.97
C ALA A 33 14.95 7.34 -42.33
N GLU A 34 15.37 8.15 -41.36
CA GLU A 34 15.76 9.56 -41.57
C GLU A 34 16.87 9.69 -42.63
N ARG A 35 17.91 8.83 -42.52
CA ARG A 35 19.04 8.86 -43.48
C ARG A 35 18.62 8.37 -44.86
N ALA A 36 17.79 7.35 -44.94
CA ALA A 36 17.25 6.85 -46.21
C ALA A 36 16.41 7.93 -46.89
N TYR A 37 15.53 8.61 -46.14
CA TYR A 37 14.71 9.72 -46.67
C TYR A 37 15.55 10.93 -47.11
N ALA A 38 16.63 11.21 -46.39
CA ALA A 38 17.56 12.32 -46.76
C ALA A 38 18.50 11.97 -47.94
N GLY A 39 18.34 10.82 -48.61
CA GLY A 39 19.20 10.39 -49.72
C GLY A 39 20.63 10.09 -49.29
N ARG A 40 20.89 9.82 -48.01
CA ARG A 40 22.22 9.49 -47.44
C ARG A 40 22.27 8.02 -47.05
N PRO A 41 22.52 7.08 -47.98
CA PRO A 41 22.51 5.67 -47.71
C PRO A 41 23.53 5.32 -46.60
N THR A 42 23.11 4.52 -45.69
CA THR A 42 23.96 4.01 -44.61
C THR A 42 23.69 2.51 -44.39
N SER A 43 24.68 1.77 -43.96
CA SER A 43 24.49 0.37 -43.62
C SER A 43 23.62 0.26 -42.37
N TRP A 44 22.59 -0.60 -42.40
CA TRP A 44 21.76 -0.92 -41.22
C TRP A 44 22.60 -1.41 -40.04
N GLY A 45 23.59 -2.28 -40.31
CA GLY A 45 24.47 -2.80 -39.28
C GLY A 45 25.20 -1.69 -38.49
N ARG A 46 25.69 -0.64 -39.20
CA ARG A 46 26.35 0.49 -38.52
C ARG A 46 25.41 1.28 -37.61
N VAL A 47 24.24 1.61 -38.12
CA VAL A 47 23.24 2.34 -37.33
C VAL A 47 22.84 1.54 -36.11
N LEU A 48 22.61 0.22 -36.28
CA LEU A 48 22.26 -0.67 -35.18
C LEU A 48 23.40 -0.77 -34.16
N THR A 49 24.65 -0.95 -34.60
CA THR A 49 25.82 -1.01 -33.71
C THR A 49 25.98 0.27 -32.90
N ALA A 50 25.84 1.45 -33.52
CA ALA A 50 25.94 2.71 -32.82
C ALA A 50 24.86 2.86 -31.74
N TRP A 51 23.60 2.61 -32.08
CA TRP A 51 22.51 2.72 -31.11
C TRP A 51 22.52 1.62 -30.03
N ALA A 52 22.98 0.43 -30.37
CA ALA A 52 23.19 -0.65 -29.39
C ALA A 52 24.29 -0.26 -28.38
N ALA A 53 25.41 0.31 -28.84
CA ALA A 53 26.46 0.80 -27.96
C ALA A 53 25.93 1.88 -26.99
N CYS A 54 25.18 2.86 -27.50
CA CYS A 54 24.53 3.89 -26.69
C CYS A 54 23.59 3.26 -25.63
N ALA A 55 22.68 2.37 -26.06
CA ALA A 55 21.69 1.73 -25.19
C ALA A 55 22.32 0.86 -24.10
N TYR A 56 23.32 0.07 -24.42
CA TYR A 56 23.96 -0.82 -23.44
C TYR A 56 24.87 -0.08 -22.46
N LEU A 57 25.47 1.04 -22.84
CA LEU A 57 26.12 1.93 -21.89
C LEU A 57 25.11 2.46 -20.85
N TRP A 58 23.92 2.88 -21.29
CA TRP A 58 22.86 3.26 -20.38
C TRP A 58 22.35 2.08 -19.52
N ALA A 59 22.26 0.86 -20.09
CA ALA A 59 21.89 -0.31 -19.31
C ALA A 59 22.85 -0.56 -18.14
N VAL A 60 24.15 -0.38 -18.37
CA VAL A 60 25.19 -0.54 -17.33
C VAL A 60 25.15 0.60 -16.32
N LEU A 61 24.87 1.85 -16.77
CA LEU A 61 24.78 3.02 -15.88
C LEU A 61 23.48 3.08 -15.06
N THR A 62 22.40 2.49 -15.55
CA THR A 62 21.08 2.54 -14.88
C THR A 62 21.14 2.15 -13.40
N PRO A 63 21.76 1.04 -12.96
CA PRO A 63 21.82 0.68 -11.53
C PRO A 63 22.60 1.69 -10.69
N LEU A 64 23.61 2.36 -11.26
CA LEU A 64 24.33 3.44 -10.58
C LEU A 64 23.41 4.64 -10.37
N VAL A 65 22.70 5.07 -11.41
CA VAL A 65 21.73 6.18 -11.34
C VAL A 65 20.64 5.87 -10.30
N LEU A 66 20.09 4.66 -10.31
CA LEU A 66 19.08 4.24 -9.34
C LEU A 66 19.59 4.16 -7.89
N ARG A 67 20.89 3.84 -7.69
CA ARG A 67 21.52 3.90 -6.34
C ARG A 67 21.64 5.35 -5.87
N ILE A 68 22.06 6.26 -6.74
CA ILE A 68 22.16 7.69 -6.42
C ILE A 68 20.77 8.24 -6.08
N ALA A 69 19.75 7.93 -6.90
CA ALA A 69 18.37 8.36 -6.68
C ALA A 69 17.85 7.92 -5.29
N ARG A 70 18.08 6.67 -4.90
CA ARG A 70 17.66 6.16 -3.58
C ARG A 70 18.47 6.75 -2.42
N ARG A 71 19.74 7.09 -2.64
CA ARG A 71 20.62 7.65 -1.59
C ARG A 71 20.29 9.11 -1.28
N PHE A 72 19.79 9.85 -2.28
CA PHE A 72 19.47 11.26 -2.18
C PHE A 72 18.01 11.51 -2.63
N PRO A 73 17.02 11.08 -1.82
CA PRO A 73 15.61 11.26 -2.15
C PRO A 73 15.20 12.72 -2.03
N PHE A 74 14.27 13.17 -2.87
CA PHE A 74 13.66 14.48 -2.73
C PHE A 74 12.68 14.49 -1.55
N CYS A 75 13.01 15.28 -0.50
CA CYS A 75 12.14 15.53 0.63
C CYS A 75 11.59 16.96 0.56
N ARG A 76 10.32 17.16 0.94
CA ARG A 76 9.63 18.45 0.85
C ARG A 76 10.39 19.58 1.56
N ASP A 77 10.98 19.28 2.72
CA ASP A 77 11.62 20.28 3.57
C ASP A 77 13.11 20.52 3.23
N ARG A 78 13.74 19.64 2.44
CA ARG A 78 15.18 19.71 2.10
C ARG A 78 15.40 19.28 0.65
N TRP A 79 14.79 19.96 -0.30
CA TRP A 79 14.86 19.61 -1.72
C TRP A 79 16.13 20.12 -2.44
N LEU A 80 16.73 21.22 -1.95
CA LEU A 80 17.91 21.86 -2.59
C LEU A 80 19.14 20.95 -2.60
N GLY A 81 19.43 20.26 -1.48
CA GLY A 81 20.58 19.35 -1.40
C GLY A 81 20.50 18.22 -2.42
N PRO A 82 19.43 17.42 -2.44
CA PRO A 82 19.23 16.40 -3.48
C PRO A 82 19.22 16.96 -4.91
N LEU A 83 18.66 18.14 -5.13
CA LEU A 83 18.66 18.78 -6.45
C LEU A 83 20.09 19.06 -6.94
N LEU A 84 20.95 19.66 -6.11
CA LEU A 84 22.34 19.94 -6.46
C LEU A 84 23.13 18.64 -6.69
N VAL A 85 22.91 17.62 -5.88
CA VAL A 85 23.54 16.31 -6.07
C VAL A 85 23.12 15.69 -7.42
N HIS A 86 21.82 15.70 -7.73
CA HIS A 86 21.32 15.15 -8.98
C HIS A 86 21.73 15.98 -10.21
N ALA A 87 21.81 17.30 -10.08
CA ALA A 87 22.33 18.16 -11.15
C ALA A 87 23.80 17.81 -11.44
N GLY A 88 24.66 17.76 -10.38
CA GLY A 88 26.07 17.40 -10.55
C GLY A 88 26.27 15.97 -11.05
N ALA A 89 25.57 15.00 -10.47
CA ALA A 89 25.63 13.61 -10.91
C ALA A 89 25.10 13.42 -12.34
N GLY A 90 24.04 14.14 -12.74
CA GLY A 90 23.52 14.13 -14.07
C GLY A 90 24.52 14.65 -15.11
N VAL A 91 25.23 15.74 -14.79
CA VAL A 91 26.32 16.26 -15.64
C VAL A 91 27.45 15.22 -15.76
N LEU A 92 27.93 14.67 -14.64
CA LEU A 92 29.03 13.69 -14.62
C LEU A 92 28.67 12.42 -15.40
N VAL A 93 27.50 11.86 -15.17
CA VAL A 93 27.02 10.65 -15.87
C VAL A 93 26.85 10.94 -17.37
N SER A 94 26.31 12.08 -17.75
CA SER A 94 26.12 12.45 -19.15
C SER A 94 27.45 12.60 -19.88
N VAL A 95 28.41 13.29 -19.27
CA VAL A 95 29.75 13.44 -19.85
C VAL A 95 30.48 12.11 -19.94
N PHE A 96 30.41 11.28 -18.89
CA PHE A 96 30.98 9.93 -18.90
C PHE A 96 30.39 9.06 -19.99
N HIS A 97 29.04 9.02 -20.09
CA HIS A 97 28.34 8.27 -21.12
C HIS A 97 28.80 8.71 -22.52
N LEU A 98 28.89 10.01 -22.75
CA LEU A 98 29.29 10.58 -24.03
C LEU A 98 30.73 10.18 -24.41
N ALA A 99 31.66 10.29 -23.46
CA ALA A 99 33.05 9.89 -23.66
C ALA A 99 33.18 8.38 -23.95
N ALA A 100 32.47 7.53 -23.17
CA ALA A 100 32.43 6.10 -23.35
C ALA A 100 31.78 5.69 -24.70
N TYR A 101 30.73 6.42 -25.10
CA TYR A 101 30.09 6.21 -26.39
C TYR A 101 30.99 6.57 -27.57
N LEU A 102 31.71 7.71 -27.52
CA LEU A 102 32.70 8.08 -28.55
C LEU A 102 33.81 7.03 -28.66
N LEU A 103 34.33 6.56 -27.53
CA LEU A 103 35.33 5.48 -27.50
C LEU A 103 34.76 4.17 -28.13
N ALA A 104 33.53 3.81 -27.79
CA ALA A 104 32.87 2.65 -28.37
C ALA A 104 32.70 2.79 -29.90
N LEU A 105 32.29 3.94 -30.39
CA LEU A 105 32.21 4.21 -31.82
C LEU A 105 33.57 4.12 -32.52
N GLN A 106 34.62 4.68 -31.89
CA GLN A 106 35.98 4.58 -32.43
C GLN A 106 36.46 3.14 -32.54
N LEU A 107 36.19 2.31 -31.50
CA LEU A 107 36.60 0.90 -31.47
C LEU A 107 35.78 0.01 -32.42
N LEU A 108 34.48 0.27 -32.56
CA LEU A 108 33.56 -0.60 -33.31
C LEU A 108 33.40 -0.20 -34.79
N LEU A 109 33.71 1.07 -35.15
CA LEU A 109 33.45 1.64 -36.49
C LEU A 109 34.68 2.33 -37.07
N ALA A 110 35.88 2.03 -36.61
CA ALA A 110 37.15 2.67 -36.96
C ALA A 110 37.59 2.51 -38.45
N ASP A 111 37.01 1.56 -39.17
CA ASP A 111 37.46 1.18 -40.54
C ASP A 111 37.26 2.28 -41.61
N GLU A 112 36.74 3.45 -41.29
CA GLU A 112 36.38 4.47 -42.25
C GLU A 112 37.21 5.78 -42.19
N GLY A 113 38.32 5.80 -41.48
CA GLY A 113 39.14 7.00 -41.37
C GLY A 113 38.47 8.19 -40.67
N ARG A 114 37.37 7.94 -39.96
CA ARG A 114 36.69 8.96 -39.16
C ARG A 114 37.24 8.91 -37.74
N ASP A 115 37.89 9.98 -37.35
CA ASP A 115 38.29 10.15 -35.95
C ASP A 115 37.12 10.69 -35.13
N PHE A 116 36.36 9.78 -34.54
CA PHE A 116 35.23 10.10 -33.62
C PHE A 116 35.72 10.70 -32.29
N ALA A 117 36.97 10.40 -31.91
CA ALA A 117 37.56 10.86 -30.65
C ALA A 117 38.27 12.21 -30.78
N SER A 118 38.19 12.85 -31.94
CA SER A 118 38.73 14.19 -32.14
C SER A 118 38.06 15.22 -31.26
N LEU A 119 38.77 16.30 -30.94
CA LEU A 119 38.20 17.45 -30.22
C LEU A 119 36.97 18.06 -30.90
N GLY A 120 36.93 18.05 -32.24
CA GLY A 120 35.76 18.45 -33.02
C GLY A 120 34.58 17.52 -32.83
N GLY A 121 34.80 16.21 -32.81
CA GLY A 121 33.79 15.18 -32.54
C GLY A 121 33.23 15.30 -31.14
N LEU A 122 34.09 15.45 -30.12
CA LEU A 122 33.67 15.63 -28.73
C LEU A 122 32.82 16.91 -28.57
N ARG A 123 33.27 18.06 -29.14
CA ARG A 123 32.51 19.30 -29.07
C ARG A 123 31.13 19.18 -29.74
N HIS A 124 31.07 18.56 -30.91
CA HIS A 124 29.80 18.34 -31.61
C HIS A 124 28.83 17.48 -30.76
N MET A 125 29.31 16.38 -30.23
CA MET A 125 28.51 15.48 -29.36
C MET A 125 28.08 16.17 -28.07
N LEU A 126 28.94 16.95 -27.41
CA LEU A 126 28.56 17.72 -26.22
C LEU A 126 27.42 18.69 -26.52
N VAL A 127 27.46 19.39 -27.66
CA VAL A 127 26.38 20.32 -28.02
C VAL A 127 25.10 19.61 -28.45
N ALA A 128 25.21 18.53 -29.21
CA ALA A 128 24.07 17.82 -29.79
C ALA A 128 23.40 16.82 -28.85
N GLU A 129 24.20 16.09 -28.06
CA GLU A 129 23.71 14.91 -27.34
C GLU A 129 23.69 15.07 -25.80
N PHE A 130 24.41 16.07 -25.24
CA PHE A 130 24.51 16.23 -23.78
C PHE A 130 23.13 16.40 -23.11
N HIS A 131 22.32 17.30 -23.68
CA HIS A 131 20.99 17.58 -23.10
C HIS A 131 20.07 16.36 -23.16
N PHE A 132 20.19 15.49 -24.16
CA PHE A 132 19.45 14.27 -24.29
C PHE A 132 19.87 13.24 -23.20
N ASN A 133 21.19 13.09 -23.00
CA ASN A 133 21.72 12.24 -21.94
C ASN A 133 21.30 12.73 -20.54
N PHE A 134 21.36 14.04 -20.31
CA PHE A 134 20.91 14.64 -19.06
C PHE A 134 19.39 14.44 -18.82
N LEU A 135 18.60 14.50 -19.90
CA LEU A 135 17.16 14.20 -19.85
C LEU A 135 16.90 12.73 -19.48
N ILE A 136 17.63 11.80 -20.09
CA ILE A 136 17.53 10.36 -19.74
C ILE A 136 17.87 10.15 -18.25
N TYR A 137 18.97 10.73 -17.77
CA TYR A 137 19.32 10.68 -16.35
C TYR A 137 18.18 11.19 -15.47
N SER A 138 17.64 12.37 -15.81
CA SER A 138 16.56 13.00 -15.05
C SER A 138 15.26 12.16 -15.09
N ALA A 139 14.94 11.55 -16.23
CA ALA A 139 13.81 10.65 -16.37
C ALA A 139 13.97 9.39 -15.50
N LEU A 140 15.16 8.77 -15.48
CA LEU A 140 15.44 7.62 -14.61
C LEU A 140 15.28 7.96 -13.12
N VAL A 141 15.78 9.13 -12.70
CA VAL A 141 15.61 9.64 -11.33
C VAL A 141 14.15 9.87 -11.03
N GLY A 142 13.42 10.57 -11.93
CA GLY A 142 11.99 10.84 -11.76
C GLY A 142 11.15 9.57 -11.66
N ILE A 143 11.39 8.59 -12.54
CA ILE A 143 10.70 7.29 -12.52
C ILE A 143 11.01 6.55 -11.21
N SER A 144 12.27 6.55 -10.75
CA SER A 144 12.65 5.92 -9.48
C SER A 144 11.86 6.51 -8.32
N HIS A 145 11.82 7.84 -8.21
CA HIS A 145 11.08 8.52 -7.14
C HIS A 145 9.57 8.30 -7.23
N ALA A 146 9.00 8.35 -8.43
CA ALA A 146 7.58 8.08 -8.63
C ALA A 146 7.20 6.66 -8.18
N LEU A 147 8.01 5.66 -8.54
CA LEU A 147 7.80 4.28 -8.12
C LEU A 147 7.95 4.09 -6.61
N ASP A 148 8.94 4.73 -5.98
CA ASP A 148 9.15 4.66 -4.53
C ASP A 148 8.01 5.35 -3.77
N HIS A 149 7.53 6.51 -4.23
CA HIS A 149 6.35 7.17 -3.67
C HIS A 149 5.08 6.33 -3.83
N TYR A 150 4.88 5.72 -5.00
CA TYR A 150 3.72 4.83 -5.22
C TYR A 150 3.74 3.63 -4.28
N ARG A 151 4.91 2.99 -4.09
CA ARG A 151 5.07 1.88 -3.15
C ARG A 151 4.79 2.28 -1.71
N GLN A 152 5.38 3.40 -1.26
CA GLN A 152 5.14 3.92 0.09
C GLN A 152 3.66 4.26 0.34
N LYS A 153 2.99 4.88 -0.65
CA LYS A 153 1.55 5.16 -0.55
C LYS A 153 0.77 3.87 -0.39
N ARG A 154 1.05 2.86 -1.23
CA ARG A 154 0.38 1.57 -1.17
C ARG A 154 0.61 0.83 0.15
N GLU A 155 1.82 0.87 0.68
CA GLU A 155 2.14 0.27 1.99
C GLU A 155 1.37 0.96 3.13
N ARG A 156 1.25 2.29 3.10
CA ARG A 156 0.46 3.05 4.08
C ARG A 156 -1.03 2.73 3.99
N GLU A 157 -1.59 2.63 2.78
CA GLU A 157 -2.99 2.24 2.56
C GLU A 157 -3.28 0.83 3.10
N LEU A 158 -2.38 -0.12 2.83
CA LEU A 158 -2.51 -1.48 3.36
C LEU A 158 -2.37 -1.54 4.89
N ALA A 159 -1.48 -0.76 5.48
CA ALA A 159 -1.32 -0.68 6.92
C ALA A 159 -2.56 -0.06 7.58
N ALA A 160 -3.11 1.02 7.02
CA ALA A 160 -4.35 1.64 7.51
C ALA A 160 -5.53 0.68 7.46
N ALA A 161 -5.73 -0.04 6.36
CA ALA A 161 -6.80 -1.03 6.22
C ALA A 161 -6.65 -2.20 7.22
N ARG A 162 -5.42 -2.61 7.55
CA ARG A 162 -5.19 -3.65 8.59
C ARG A 162 -5.56 -3.15 9.98
N LEU A 163 -5.14 -1.93 10.33
CA LEU A 163 -5.48 -1.33 11.62
C LEU A 163 -7.00 -1.14 11.78
N GLU A 164 -7.68 -0.73 10.72
CA GLU A 164 -9.15 -0.61 10.72
C GLU A 164 -9.81 -1.97 10.94
N ALA A 165 -9.34 -3.03 10.26
CA ALA A 165 -9.85 -4.37 10.46
C ALA A 165 -9.58 -4.92 11.87
N GLU A 166 -8.42 -4.61 12.48
CA GLU A 166 -8.09 -4.97 13.86
C GLU A 166 -8.97 -4.20 14.85
N LEU A 167 -9.24 -2.92 14.63
CA LEU A 167 -10.16 -2.12 15.44
C LEU A 167 -11.57 -2.70 15.43
N VAL A 168 -12.11 -3.02 14.25
CA VAL A 168 -13.43 -3.64 14.12
C VAL A 168 -13.49 -4.98 14.84
N ARG A 169 -12.44 -5.81 14.74
CA ARG A 169 -12.37 -7.09 15.48
C ARG A 169 -12.37 -6.86 16.99
N ALA A 170 -11.54 -5.93 17.47
CA ALA A 170 -11.48 -5.60 18.90
C ALA A 170 -12.82 -5.10 19.42
N GLN A 171 -13.54 -4.27 18.66
CA GLN A 171 -14.88 -3.80 18.98
C GLN A 171 -15.90 -4.96 19.05
N LEU A 172 -15.85 -5.89 18.08
CA LEU A 172 -16.70 -7.07 18.07
C LEU A 172 -16.40 -8.01 19.25
N ASP A 173 -15.14 -8.18 19.60
CA ASP A 173 -14.74 -9.03 20.74
C ASP A 173 -15.14 -8.38 22.08
N ALA A 174 -14.99 -7.06 22.22
CA ALA A 174 -15.48 -6.32 23.37
C ALA A 174 -17.01 -6.45 23.51
N LEU A 175 -17.74 -6.31 22.42
CA LEU A 175 -19.20 -6.50 22.39
C LEU A 175 -19.61 -7.94 22.77
N ARG A 176 -18.87 -8.97 22.30
CA ARG A 176 -19.09 -10.37 22.68
C ARG A 176 -18.87 -10.63 24.17
N LEU A 177 -17.91 -9.94 24.79
CA LEU A 177 -17.64 -10.08 26.23
C LEU A 177 -18.76 -9.45 27.09
N GLN A 178 -19.44 -8.42 26.60
CA GLN A 178 -20.62 -7.83 27.27
C GLN A 178 -21.82 -8.75 27.25
N LEU A 179 -21.99 -9.56 26.21
CA LEU A 179 -22.98 -10.62 26.13
C LEU A 179 -22.41 -11.88 26.80
N ARG A 180 -22.68 -12.12 28.08
CA ARG A 180 -22.29 -13.39 28.76
C ARG A 180 -22.80 -14.59 27.94
N PRO A 181 -21.95 -15.31 27.14
CA PRO A 181 -22.44 -16.35 26.22
C PRO A 181 -23.19 -17.45 26.95
N HIS A 182 -22.76 -17.74 28.16
CA HIS A 182 -23.38 -18.75 29.03
C HIS A 182 -24.82 -18.38 29.43
N PHE A 183 -25.12 -17.10 29.69
CA PHE A 183 -26.48 -16.63 29.93
C PHE A 183 -27.37 -16.87 28.69
N LEU A 184 -26.90 -16.50 27.53
CA LEU A 184 -27.67 -16.65 26.29
C LEU A 184 -27.99 -18.11 25.98
N PHE A 185 -27.00 -19.02 26.10
CA PHE A 185 -27.22 -20.44 25.93
C PHE A 185 -28.21 -20.99 26.95
N ASN A 186 -28.13 -20.57 28.21
CA ASN A 186 -29.03 -21.03 29.26
C ASN A 186 -30.45 -20.49 29.04
N ALA A 187 -30.63 -19.25 28.63
CA ALA A 187 -31.94 -18.68 28.31
C ALA A 187 -32.60 -19.42 27.12
N LEU A 188 -31.83 -19.71 26.05
CA LEU A 188 -32.33 -20.49 24.92
C LEU A 188 -32.71 -21.93 25.31
N ASN A 189 -31.93 -22.59 26.19
CA ASN A 189 -32.28 -23.91 26.70
C ASN A 189 -33.55 -23.87 27.53
N ALA A 190 -33.76 -22.84 28.38
CA ALA A 190 -35.00 -22.63 29.14
C ALA A 190 -36.19 -22.43 28.19
N VAL A 191 -36.09 -21.61 27.17
CA VAL A 191 -37.12 -21.45 26.15
C VAL A 191 -37.44 -22.77 25.45
N SER A 192 -36.41 -23.55 25.08
CA SER A 192 -36.61 -24.87 24.47
C SER A 192 -37.35 -25.86 25.39
N ALA A 193 -37.04 -25.84 26.69
CA ALA A 193 -37.76 -26.65 27.68
C ALA A 193 -39.21 -26.19 27.88
N LEU A 194 -39.46 -24.87 27.90
CA LEU A 194 -40.80 -24.28 27.96
C LEU A 194 -41.64 -24.60 26.72
N MET A 195 -41.07 -24.68 25.53
CA MET A 195 -41.79 -25.03 24.30
C MET A 195 -42.46 -26.41 24.39
N LEU A 196 -41.94 -27.31 25.21
CA LEU A 196 -42.52 -28.66 25.43
C LEU A 196 -43.66 -28.65 26.47
N ARG A 197 -43.78 -27.60 27.33
CA ARG A 197 -44.73 -27.50 28.42
C ARG A 197 -45.79 -26.42 28.23
N ASP A 198 -45.34 -25.22 27.88
CA ASP A 198 -46.20 -24.05 27.64
C ASP A 198 -45.61 -23.18 26.52
N VAL A 199 -46.17 -23.34 25.31
CA VAL A 199 -45.76 -22.61 24.13
C VAL A 199 -45.99 -21.09 24.27
N GLY A 200 -47.03 -20.70 25.05
CA GLY A 200 -47.33 -19.28 25.30
C GLY A 200 -46.29 -18.62 26.15
N GLU A 201 -45.79 -19.28 27.20
CA GLU A 201 -44.73 -18.80 28.07
C GLU A 201 -43.38 -18.80 27.34
N ALA A 202 -43.09 -19.85 26.56
CA ALA A 202 -41.89 -19.89 25.74
C ALA A 202 -41.80 -18.69 24.77
N ARG A 203 -42.90 -18.33 24.11
CA ARG A 203 -42.97 -17.16 23.22
C ARG A 203 -42.73 -15.84 23.97
N ARG A 204 -43.33 -15.67 25.16
CA ARG A 204 -43.12 -14.48 26.00
C ARG A 204 -41.66 -14.36 26.43
N THR A 205 -41.05 -15.45 26.90
CA THR A 205 -39.65 -15.47 27.32
C THR A 205 -38.69 -15.19 26.17
N LEU A 206 -38.97 -15.70 24.96
CA LEU A 206 -38.19 -15.42 23.76
C LEU A 206 -38.29 -13.93 23.33
N ALA A 207 -39.49 -13.36 23.45
CA ALA A 207 -39.69 -11.91 23.15
C ALA A 207 -38.88 -11.04 24.12
N ARG A 208 -38.93 -11.33 25.43
CA ARG A 208 -38.14 -10.64 26.45
C ARG A 208 -36.65 -10.78 26.26
N LEU A 209 -36.18 -11.96 25.90
CA LEU A 209 -34.77 -12.18 25.54
C LEU A 209 -34.35 -11.28 24.37
N GLY A 210 -35.19 -11.17 23.35
CA GLY A 210 -34.96 -10.29 22.22
C GLY A 210 -34.92 -8.80 22.62
N GLU A 211 -35.79 -8.36 23.55
CA GLU A 211 -35.80 -6.99 24.09
C GLU A 211 -34.56 -6.70 24.92
N LEU A 212 -34.17 -7.66 25.81
CA LEU A 212 -32.95 -7.55 26.61
C LEU A 212 -31.71 -7.40 25.72
N LEU A 213 -31.54 -8.28 24.72
CA LEU A 213 -30.41 -8.21 23.79
C LEU A 213 -30.37 -6.88 23.02
N ARG A 214 -31.55 -6.40 22.58
CA ARG A 214 -31.64 -5.10 21.89
C ARG A 214 -31.29 -3.94 22.82
N ALA A 215 -31.72 -4.01 24.09
CA ALA A 215 -31.37 -3.01 25.10
C ALA A 215 -29.86 -3.03 25.37
N LEU A 216 -29.23 -4.16 25.58
CA LEU A 216 -27.79 -4.31 25.80
C LEU A 216 -26.97 -3.76 24.61
N LEU A 217 -27.41 -4.00 23.38
CA LEU A 217 -26.74 -3.48 22.17
C LEU A 217 -26.87 -1.97 22.01
N LYS A 218 -28.00 -1.37 22.45
CA LYS A 218 -28.22 0.09 22.39
C LYS A 218 -27.54 0.84 23.52
N HIS A 219 -27.34 0.23 24.69
CA HIS A 219 -26.77 0.89 25.87
C HIS A 219 -25.24 1.06 25.80
N SER A 220 -24.56 0.38 24.87
CA SER A 220 -23.10 0.59 24.66
C SER A 220 -22.73 1.99 24.17
N GLU A 221 -23.72 2.84 23.82
CA GLU A 221 -23.51 4.20 23.30
C GLU A 221 -23.78 5.31 24.35
N ALA A 222 -24.37 5.01 25.50
CA ALA A 222 -24.67 5.96 26.56
C ALA A 222 -23.91 5.64 27.86
N ASP A 223 -23.07 6.57 28.30
CA ASP A 223 -22.28 6.40 29.54
C ASP A 223 -23.17 6.37 30.81
N GLU A 224 -24.30 7.07 30.82
CA GLU A 224 -25.23 7.18 31.95
C GLU A 224 -26.69 7.07 31.52
N VAL A 225 -27.49 6.35 32.32
CA VAL A 225 -28.93 6.17 32.17
C VAL A 225 -29.67 6.52 33.47
N THR A 226 -31.01 6.63 33.47
CA THR A 226 -31.77 6.77 34.70
C THR A 226 -31.83 5.44 35.44
N LEU A 227 -31.88 5.50 36.79
CA LEU A 227 -32.04 4.29 37.64
C LEU A 227 -33.33 3.53 37.25
N ARG A 228 -34.41 4.24 36.94
CA ARG A 228 -35.64 3.65 36.40
C ARG A 228 -35.36 2.74 35.21
N ARG A 229 -34.52 3.15 34.28
CA ARG A 229 -34.19 2.40 33.07
C ARG A 229 -33.34 1.16 33.38
N GLU A 230 -32.41 1.26 34.35
CA GLU A 230 -31.64 0.12 34.83
C GLU A 230 -32.53 -0.91 35.50
N LEU A 231 -33.49 -0.49 36.33
CA LEU A 231 -34.46 -1.37 36.99
C LEU A 231 -35.39 -2.07 35.99
N GLU A 232 -35.84 -1.40 34.92
CA GLU A 232 -36.58 -2.05 33.83
C GLU A 232 -35.76 -3.17 33.16
N LEU A 233 -34.49 -2.89 32.92
CA LEU A 233 -33.58 -3.87 32.33
C LEU A 233 -33.34 -5.06 33.27
N LEU A 234 -33.12 -4.80 34.55
CA LEU A 234 -32.98 -5.81 35.59
C LEU A 234 -34.23 -6.67 35.69
N GLU A 235 -35.45 -6.09 35.68
CA GLU A 235 -36.69 -6.88 35.75
C GLU A 235 -36.83 -7.81 34.54
N ASN A 236 -36.53 -7.34 33.32
CA ASN A 236 -36.52 -8.20 32.14
C ASN A 236 -35.54 -9.37 32.29
N TYR A 237 -34.36 -9.13 32.85
CA TYR A 237 -33.37 -10.17 33.12
C TYR A 237 -33.89 -11.18 34.16
N LEU A 238 -34.44 -10.67 35.28
CA LEU A 238 -34.97 -11.52 36.36
C LEU A 238 -36.16 -12.39 35.92
N GLU A 239 -37.02 -11.90 35.04
CA GLU A 239 -38.12 -12.69 34.50
C GLU A 239 -37.65 -13.86 33.64
N ILE A 240 -36.56 -13.69 32.87
CA ILE A 240 -35.92 -14.77 32.10
C ILE A 240 -35.32 -15.80 33.07
N GLU A 241 -34.66 -15.34 34.15
CA GLU A 241 -34.10 -16.24 35.17
C GLU A 241 -35.18 -16.94 36.01
N ARG A 242 -36.32 -16.30 36.33
CA ARG A 242 -37.49 -16.93 37.00
C ARG A 242 -38.09 -18.05 36.12
N ALA A 243 -38.17 -17.85 34.80
CA ALA A 243 -38.62 -18.90 33.89
C ALA A 243 -37.70 -20.14 33.92
N ARG A 244 -36.41 -19.91 34.20
CA ARG A 244 -35.39 -20.97 34.34
C ARG A 244 -35.39 -21.64 35.71
N PHE A 245 -35.68 -20.87 36.79
CA PHE A 245 -35.62 -21.32 38.18
C PHE A 245 -36.92 -20.99 38.93
N PRO A 246 -38.06 -21.56 38.54
CA PRO A 246 -39.37 -21.14 39.03
C PRO A 246 -39.54 -21.23 40.54
N ASP A 247 -38.94 -22.24 41.20
CA ASP A 247 -39.09 -22.49 42.63
C ASP A 247 -37.89 -22.05 43.48
N ARG A 248 -36.82 -21.56 42.82
CA ARG A 248 -35.52 -21.30 43.49
C ARG A 248 -35.13 -19.85 43.53
N LEU A 249 -35.70 -18.99 42.64
CA LEU A 249 -35.34 -17.59 42.54
C LEU A 249 -36.42 -16.71 43.17
N ARG A 250 -36.11 -16.10 44.32
CA ARG A 250 -36.93 -15.07 44.95
C ARG A 250 -36.10 -13.81 45.05
N VAL A 251 -36.57 -12.75 44.42
CA VAL A 251 -35.92 -11.43 44.41
C VAL A 251 -36.90 -10.40 44.86
N SER A 252 -36.52 -9.57 45.83
CA SER A 252 -37.23 -8.38 46.27
C SER A 252 -36.41 -7.14 45.88
N VAL A 253 -37.05 -6.18 45.26
CA VAL A 253 -36.43 -4.92 44.87
C VAL A 253 -37.15 -3.79 45.62
N GLU A 254 -36.45 -3.08 46.50
CA GLU A 254 -36.95 -1.96 47.25
C GLU A 254 -36.21 -0.69 46.82
N VAL A 255 -36.93 0.29 46.28
CA VAL A 255 -36.37 1.56 45.76
C VAL A 255 -37.24 2.73 46.16
N ASP A 256 -36.61 3.77 46.68
CA ASP A 256 -37.29 5.02 46.92
C ASP A 256 -37.70 5.67 45.59
N PRO A 257 -38.99 5.98 45.36
CA PRO A 257 -39.43 6.68 44.14
C PRO A 257 -38.69 7.98 43.86
N ALA A 258 -38.18 8.65 44.88
CA ALA A 258 -37.46 9.92 44.72
C ALA A 258 -36.12 9.78 43.97
N VAL A 259 -35.51 8.56 43.94
CA VAL A 259 -34.19 8.32 43.26
C VAL A 259 -34.32 7.69 41.89
N LEU A 260 -35.50 7.42 41.39
CA LEU A 260 -35.71 6.74 40.11
C LEU A 260 -35.15 7.50 38.89
N ASP A 261 -35.10 8.82 38.97
CA ASP A 261 -34.58 9.69 37.90
C ASP A 261 -33.08 10.02 38.07
N ALA A 262 -32.43 9.47 39.12
CA ALA A 262 -30.98 9.65 39.30
C ALA A 262 -30.21 8.99 38.14
N ARG A 263 -29.12 9.65 37.72
CA ARG A 263 -28.22 9.13 36.70
C ARG A 263 -27.26 8.10 37.30
N VAL A 264 -27.20 6.96 36.69
CA VAL A 264 -26.28 5.86 37.04
C VAL A 264 -25.55 5.35 35.82
N PRO A 265 -24.34 4.81 35.99
CA PRO A 265 -23.66 4.16 34.89
C PRO A 265 -24.52 3.03 34.29
N SER A 266 -24.53 2.92 32.98
CA SER A 266 -25.27 1.86 32.26
C SER A 266 -24.74 0.47 32.64
N LEU A 267 -25.65 -0.49 32.86
CA LEU A 267 -25.33 -1.89 33.21
C LEU A 267 -24.64 -2.05 34.59
N ILE A 268 -24.94 -1.18 35.56
CA ILE A 268 -24.38 -1.28 36.91
C ILE A 268 -25.12 -2.33 37.78
N LEU A 269 -26.41 -2.58 37.55
CA LEU A 269 -27.22 -3.58 38.18
C LEU A 269 -27.17 -4.91 37.43
#